data_b4bc5d66fa2adc318f42c13c53feb9a3
#
_entry.id   b4bc5d66fa2adc318f42c13c53feb9a3
#
_cell.length_a   1.000
_cell.length_b   1.000
_cell.length_c   1.000
_cell.angle_alpha   90.00
_cell.angle_beta   90.00
_cell.angle_gamma   90.00
#
_symmetry.space_group_name_H-M   'P 1'
#
loop_
_entity.id
_entity.type
_entity.pdbx_description
1 polymer ?
#
loop_
_entity_poly.entity_id
_entity_poly.type
_entity_poly.pdbx_seq_one_letter_code
_entity_poly.pdbx_strand_id
1 'polypeptide(L)'
;RLEQFLSAIEASPNGVLMLDRNDQIVWCNSMAADHFGLDPQRDRRQRLTNLVRAPAFVAYLQEGVFGEAIHFPNPRGDGTLSVLLRPYGEGMKLVLSQDITDRERNEAMRRDFVANVSHEIRTPLTVLAGFIETMSHLPLTEVERKRVLELMTQQTQRMQTLVSDLLTLAQLEGS
;
A
#
# COMPACT_ATOMS: atom_id res chain seq x y z
N ARG A 1 19.84 30.86 -10.69
CA ARG A 1 19.07 30.40 -9.52
C ARG A 1 17.71 29.80 -9.91
N LEU A 2 16.92 30.50 -10.74
CA LEU A 2 15.63 30.02 -11.21
C LEU A 2 15.78 28.72 -12.02
N GLU A 3 16.74 28.68 -12.91
CA GLU A 3 17.02 27.50 -13.74
C GLU A 3 17.42 26.29 -12.90
N GLN A 4 18.23 26.48 -11.88
CA GLN A 4 18.62 25.44 -10.95
C GLN A 4 17.45 24.90 -10.16
N PHE A 5 16.56 25.80 -9.73
CA PHE A 5 15.35 25.46 -8.99
C PHE A 5 14.41 24.62 -9.86
N LEU A 6 14.17 25.05 -11.10
CA LEU A 6 13.32 24.32 -12.05
C LEU A 6 13.92 22.98 -12.41
N SER A 7 15.24 22.90 -12.56
CA SER A 7 15.94 21.64 -12.82
C SER A 7 15.78 20.68 -11.66
N ALA A 8 15.84 21.15 -10.45
CA ALA A 8 15.63 20.34 -9.23
C ALA A 8 14.21 19.76 -9.19
N ILE A 9 13.22 20.59 -9.49
CA ILE A 9 11.82 20.16 -9.53
C ILE A 9 11.60 19.17 -10.67
N GLU A 10 12.22 19.42 -11.83
CA GLU A 10 12.16 18.50 -12.97
C GLU A 10 12.75 17.13 -12.63
N ALA A 11 13.78 17.09 -11.81
CA ALA A 11 14.44 15.84 -11.39
C ALA A 11 13.73 15.14 -10.23
N SER A 12 12.67 15.73 -9.67
CA SER A 12 11.94 15.15 -8.55
C SER A 12 11.37 13.78 -8.92
N PRO A 13 11.44 12.79 -8.02
CA PRO A 13 10.77 11.50 -8.23
C PRO A 13 9.24 11.61 -8.11
N ASN A 14 8.75 12.72 -7.57
CA ASN A 14 7.32 13.02 -7.47
C ASN A 14 6.89 13.92 -8.63
N GLY A 15 5.64 13.80 -9.03
CA GLY A 15 5.05 14.70 -10.01
C GLY A 15 4.76 16.04 -9.37
N VAL A 16 5.08 17.12 -10.06
CA VAL A 16 4.79 18.49 -9.65
C VAL A 16 4.07 19.17 -10.82
N LEU A 17 2.91 19.73 -10.55
CA LEU A 17 2.09 20.41 -11.55
C LEU A 17 1.49 21.65 -10.92
N MET A 18 1.44 22.73 -11.68
CA MET A 18 0.88 24.00 -11.24
C MET A 18 -0.37 24.33 -12.03
N LEU A 19 -1.43 24.70 -11.32
CA LEU A 19 -2.70 25.13 -11.91
C LEU A 19 -2.94 26.61 -11.63
N ASP A 20 -3.57 27.29 -12.57
CA ASP A 20 -4.05 28.67 -12.36
C ASP A 20 -5.43 28.65 -11.67
N ARG A 21 -6.04 29.83 -11.54
CA ARG A 21 -7.34 30.01 -10.89
C ARG A 21 -8.47 29.22 -11.54
N ASN A 22 -8.33 28.91 -12.83
CA ASN A 22 -9.33 28.20 -13.63
C ASN A 22 -9.03 26.71 -13.74
N ASP A 23 -8.09 26.21 -12.91
CA ASP A 23 -7.64 24.82 -12.91
C ASP A 23 -7.01 24.41 -14.24
N GLN A 24 -6.42 25.37 -14.94
CA GLN A 24 -5.68 25.15 -16.18
C GLN A 24 -4.21 24.92 -15.87
N ILE A 25 -3.57 24.04 -16.64
CA ILE A 25 -2.17 23.68 -16.45
C ILE A 25 -1.27 24.83 -16.85
N VAL A 26 -0.48 25.35 -15.89
CA VAL A 26 0.53 26.36 -16.14
C VAL A 26 1.87 25.70 -16.44
N TRP A 27 2.23 24.68 -15.67
CA TRP A 27 3.50 23.99 -15.79
C TRP A 27 3.43 22.63 -15.11
N CYS A 28 4.18 21.67 -15.62
CA CYS A 28 4.36 20.36 -14.97
C CYS A 28 5.75 19.82 -15.24
N ASN A 29 6.26 19.00 -14.32
CA ASN A 29 7.50 18.29 -14.56
C ASN A 29 7.21 16.99 -15.34
N SER A 30 8.27 16.32 -15.78
CA SER A 30 8.16 15.08 -16.55
C SER A 30 7.42 13.99 -15.79
N MET A 31 7.64 13.89 -14.50
CA MET A 31 7.01 12.87 -13.67
C MET A 31 5.49 13.07 -13.58
N ALA A 32 5.01 14.31 -13.42
CA ALA A 32 3.59 14.62 -13.44
C ALA A 32 2.98 14.32 -14.80
N ALA A 33 3.68 14.69 -15.87
CA ALA A 33 3.24 14.40 -17.24
C ALA A 33 3.08 12.89 -17.44
N ASP A 34 4.00 12.11 -16.91
CA ASP A 34 3.94 10.65 -16.99
C ASP A 34 2.78 10.09 -16.15
N HIS A 35 2.64 10.54 -14.91
CA HIS A 35 1.57 10.08 -14.01
C HIS A 35 0.18 10.31 -14.58
N PHE A 36 -0.07 11.49 -15.14
CA PHE A 36 -1.39 11.89 -15.60
C PHE A 36 -1.61 11.68 -17.11
N GLY A 37 -0.59 11.23 -17.83
CA GLY A 37 -0.69 11.04 -19.27
C GLY A 37 -0.77 12.32 -20.05
N LEU A 38 -0.03 13.34 -19.63
CA LEU A 38 -0.05 14.66 -20.23
C LEU A 38 1.10 14.87 -21.20
N ASP A 39 0.85 15.70 -22.22
CA ASP A 39 1.90 16.29 -23.06
C ASP A 39 2.14 17.71 -22.54
N PRO A 40 3.32 18.02 -21.97
CA PRO A 40 3.55 19.33 -21.37
C PRO A 40 3.38 20.53 -22.29
N GLN A 41 3.53 20.31 -23.59
CA GLN A 41 3.38 21.40 -24.58
C GLN A 41 1.96 21.46 -25.12
N ARG A 42 1.41 20.32 -25.56
CA ARG A 42 0.07 20.25 -26.16
C ARG A 42 -1.03 20.58 -25.15
N ASP A 43 -0.88 20.08 -23.90
CA ASP A 43 -1.92 20.19 -22.89
C ASP A 43 -1.77 21.44 -22.01
N ARG A 44 -0.82 22.26 -22.31
CA ARG A 44 -0.64 23.55 -21.61
C ARG A 44 -1.91 24.40 -21.74
N ARG A 45 -2.34 24.97 -20.62
CA ARG A 45 -3.56 25.77 -20.49
C ARG A 45 -4.85 24.96 -20.66
N GLN A 46 -4.75 23.65 -20.80
CA GLN A 46 -5.94 22.81 -20.71
C GLN A 46 -6.40 22.71 -19.27
N ARG A 47 -7.69 22.61 -19.06
CA ARG A 47 -8.24 22.36 -17.74
C ARG A 47 -7.89 20.93 -17.33
N LEU A 48 -7.27 20.77 -16.15
CA LEU A 48 -6.77 19.47 -15.73
C LEU A 48 -7.88 18.40 -15.66
N THR A 49 -9.09 18.79 -15.24
CA THR A 49 -10.24 17.86 -15.16
C THR A 49 -10.73 17.37 -16.51
N ASN A 50 -10.35 18.02 -17.61
CA ASN A 50 -10.64 17.52 -18.96
C ASN A 50 -9.73 16.35 -19.32
N LEU A 51 -8.57 16.27 -18.70
CA LEU A 51 -7.54 15.28 -19.00
C LEU A 51 -7.52 14.16 -17.94
N VAL A 52 -7.67 14.53 -16.66
CA VAL A 52 -7.73 13.60 -15.55
C VAL A 52 -9.18 13.51 -15.08
N ARG A 53 -9.87 12.48 -15.50
CA ARG A 53 -11.31 12.33 -15.30
C ARG A 53 -11.70 11.39 -14.15
N ALA A 54 -10.73 10.91 -13.38
CA ALA A 54 -11.01 10.06 -12.23
C ALA A 54 -12.02 10.76 -11.31
N PRO A 55 -13.19 10.14 -10.99
CA PRO A 55 -14.22 10.81 -10.20
C PRO A 55 -13.74 11.31 -8.85
N ALA A 56 -12.86 10.55 -8.19
CA ALA A 56 -12.27 10.93 -6.91
C ALA A 56 -11.45 12.21 -7.02
N PHE A 57 -10.68 12.36 -8.10
CA PHE A 57 -9.87 13.54 -8.32
C PHE A 57 -10.74 14.77 -8.63
N VAL A 58 -11.74 14.61 -9.49
CA VAL A 58 -12.66 15.69 -9.84
C VAL A 58 -13.40 16.20 -8.60
N ALA A 59 -13.93 15.28 -7.79
CA ALA A 59 -14.60 15.62 -6.54
C ALA A 59 -13.66 16.35 -5.58
N TYR A 60 -12.45 15.87 -5.43
CA TYR A 60 -11.43 16.46 -4.57
C TYR A 60 -11.13 17.92 -4.96
N LEU A 61 -10.95 18.15 -6.26
CA LEU A 61 -10.67 19.50 -6.78
C LEU A 61 -11.86 20.44 -6.56
N GLN A 62 -13.09 19.94 -6.76
CA GLN A 62 -14.31 20.73 -6.60
C GLN A 62 -14.63 21.06 -5.15
N GLU A 63 -14.40 20.14 -4.24
CA GLU A 63 -14.66 20.36 -2.80
C GLU A 63 -13.76 21.42 -2.19
N GLY A 64 -12.54 21.55 -2.69
CA GLY A 64 -11.60 22.57 -2.22
C GLY A 64 -11.00 22.34 -0.85
N VAL A 65 -11.20 21.18 -0.25
CA VAL A 65 -10.61 20.81 1.04
C VAL A 65 -9.38 19.94 0.76
N PHE A 66 -8.19 20.52 0.92
CA PHE A 66 -6.93 19.90 0.52
C PHE A 66 -6.03 19.53 1.70
N GLY A 67 -6.64 19.08 2.79
CA GLY A 67 -5.87 18.70 4.00
C GLY A 67 -5.09 17.40 3.83
N GLU A 68 -5.65 16.45 3.10
CA GLU A 68 -5.08 15.13 2.92
C GLU A 68 -4.99 14.76 1.44
N ALA A 69 -4.07 13.85 1.14
CA ALA A 69 -3.94 13.29 -0.20
C ALA A 69 -5.10 12.34 -0.50
N ILE A 70 -5.47 12.25 -1.76
CA ILE A 70 -6.41 11.23 -2.23
C ILE A 70 -5.67 10.17 -3.04
N HIS A 71 -6.24 8.99 -3.09
CA HIS A 71 -5.71 7.87 -3.87
C HIS A 71 -6.74 7.47 -4.91
N PHE A 72 -6.27 7.21 -6.13
CA PHE A 72 -7.14 6.72 -7.19
C PHE A 72 -6.34 5.87 -8.18
N PRO A 73 -7.02 4.98 -8.94
CA PRO A 73 -6.32 4.14 -9.90
C PRO A 73 -5.54 4.97 -10.91
N ASN A 74 -4.33 4.50 -11.24
CA ASN A 74 -3.48 5.16 -12.22
C ASN A 74 -4.21 5.19 -13.58
N PRO A 75 -4.45 6.37 -14.16
CA PRO A 75 -5.18 6.47 -15.44
C PRO A 75 -4.43 5.87 -16.61
N ARG A 76 -3.14 5.61 -16.49
CA ARG A 76 -2.31 5.07 -17.57
C ARG A 76 -2.04 3.57 -17.48
N GLY A 77 -2.54 2.90 -16.46
CA GLY A 77 -2.31 1.47 -16.33
C GLY A 77 -2.67 0.94 -14.97
N ASP A 78 -2.01 -0.13 -14.57
CA ASP A 78 -2.20 -0.72 -13.27
C ASP A 78 -1.50 0.11 -12.21
N GLY A 79 -2.08 0.12 -11.01
CA GLY A 79 -1.49 0.77 -9.87
C GLY A 79 -2.31 1.92 -9.34
N THR A 80 -1.73 2.64 -8.40
CA THR A 80 -2.42 3.69 -7.65
C THR A 80 -1.56 4.94 -7.58
N LEU A 81 -2.20 6.09 -7.82
CA LEU A 81 -1.59 7.41 -7.60
C LEU A 81 -2.10 8.00 -6.30
N SER A 82 -1.19 8.64 -5.56
CA SER A 82 -1.50 9.53 -4.45
C SER A 82 -1.34 10.96 -4.94
N VAL A 83 -2.36 11.79 -4.76
CA VAL A 83 -2.35 13.16 -5.22
C VAL A 83 -2.73 14.09 -4.08
N LEU A 84 -1.91 15.12 -3.86
CA LEU A 84 -2.14 16.14 -2.85
C LEU A 84 -2.18 17.49 -3.54
N LEU A 85 -3.21 18.28 -3.25
CA LEU A 85 -3.30 19.66 -3.70
C LEU A 85 -2.98 20.61 -2.56
N ARG A 86 -2.26 21.67 -2.91
CA ARG A 86 -1.96 22.77 -1.98
C ARG A 86 -2.25 24.10 -2.66
N PRO A 87 -3.08 24.95 -2.07
CA PRO A 87 -3.25 26.30 -2.60
C PRO A 87 -1.98 27.11 -2.37
N TYR A 88 -1.66 27.98 -3.31
CA TYR A 88 -0.60 28.97 -3.14
C TYR A 88 -0.97 30.23 -3.92
N GLY A 89 -0.37 31.36 -3.53
CA GLY A 89 -0.68 32.65 -4.16
C GLY A 89 -2.18 32.94 -4.12
N GLU A 90 -2.67 33.62 -5.15
CA GLU A 90 -4.07 33.98 -5.27
C GLU A 90 -4.81 33.05 -6.21
N GLY A 91 -5.44 32.01 -5.66
CA GLY A 91 -6.24 31.07 -6.43
C GLY A 91 -5.46 30.03 -7.20
N MET A 92 -4.15 30.06 -7.10
CA MET A 92 -3.27 29.06 -7.71
C MET A 92 -3.26 27.76 -6.91
N LYS A 93 -2.98 26.65 -7.55
CA LYS A 93 -2.89 25.34 -6.89
C LYS A 93 -1.64 24.59 -7.33
N LEU A 94 -1.01 23.95 -6.36
CA LEU A 94 0.10 23.03 -6.59
C LEU A 94 -0.43 21.62 -6.48
N VAL A 95 -0.18 20.81 -7.48
CA VAL A 95 -0.56 19.38 -7.52
C VAL A 95 0.69 18.55 -7.37
N LEU A 96 0.73 17.72 -6.34
CA LEU A 96 1.82 16.80 -6.06
C LEU A 96 1.32 15.38 -6.28
N SER A 97 1.99 14.63 -7.14
CA SER A 97 1.58 13.25 -7.44
C SER A 97 2.70 12.27 -7.12
N GLN A 98 2.30 11.11 -6.66
CA GLN A 98 3.23 10.03 -6.31
C GLN A 98 2.62 8.70 -6.71
N ASP A 99 3.40 7.86 -7.38
CA ASP A 99 2.98 6.48 -7.65
C ASP A 99 3.29 5.65 -6.41
N ILE A 100 2.23 5.17 -5.76
CA ILE A 100 2.34 4.39 -4.53
C ILE A 100 2.04 2.91 -4.75
N THR A 101 2.10 2.44 -5.99
CA THR A 101 1.78 1.07 -6.36
C THR A 101 2.61 0.06 -5.58
N ASP A 102 3.94 0.25 -5.55
CA ASP A 102 4.83 -0.67 -4.84
C ASP A 102 4.59 -0.65 -3.34
N ARG A 103 4.35 0.53 -2.79
CA ARG A 103 4.05 0.66 -1.36
C ARG A 103 2.76 -0.07 -0.99
N GLU A 104 1.70 0.08 -1.80
CA GLU A 104 0.44 -0.61 -1.57
C GLU A 104 0.59 -2.13 -1.72
N ARG A 105 1.33 -2.57 -2.73
CA ARG A 105 1.61 -3.99 -2.93
C ARG A 105 2.37 -4.59 -1.75
N ASN A 106 3.37 -3.87 -1.26
CA ASN A 106 4.14 -4.30 -0.10
C ASN A 106 3.29 -4.37 1.17
N GLU A 107 2.42 -3.40 1.39
CA GLU A 107 1.48 -3.40 2.51
C GLU A 107 0.48 -4.55 2.41
N ALA A 108 -0.05 -4.81 1.20
CA ALA A 108 -0.97 -5.92 0.97
C ALA A 108 -0.28 -7.26 1.21
N MET A 109 0.93 -7.45 0.69
CA MET A 109 1.73 -8.65 0.91
C MET A 109 2.01 -8.87 2.39
N ARG A 110 2.36 -7.82 3.09
CA ARG A 110 2.61 -7.88 4.55
C ARG A 110 1.35 -8.28 5.31
N ARG A 111 0.21 -7.71 4.94
CA ARG A 111 -1.08 -8.02 5.55
C ARG A 111 -1.47 -9.47 5.32
N ASP A 112 -1.33 -9.96 4.07
CA ASP A 112 -1.61 -11.34 3.70
C ASP A 112 -0.68 -12.31 4.42
N PHE A 113 0.59 -11.95 4.54
CA PHE A 113 1.58 -12.73 5.28
C PHE A 113 1.17 -12.89 6.74
N VAL A 114 0.80 -11.79 7.42
CA VAL A 114 0.35 -11.84 8.82
C VAL A 114 -0.91 -12.70 8.96
N ALA A 115 -1.87 -12.56 8.04
CA ALA A 115 -3.09 -13.36 8.07
C ALA A 115 -2.80 -14.84 7.87
N ASN A 116 -1.94 -15.18 6.91
CA ASN A 116 -1.55 -16.58 6.64
C ASN A 116 -0.81 -17.21 7.81
N VAL A 117 0.11 -16.47 8.41
CA VAL A 117 0.84 -16.93 9.61
C VAL A 117 -0.14 -17.18 10.75
N SER A 118 -1.10 -16.27 10.96
CA SER A 118 -2.12 -16.42 11.99
C SER A 118 -2.92 -17.71 11.81
N HIS A 119 -3.33 -18.01 10.57
CA HIS A 119 -4.04 -19.25 10.26
C HIS A 119 -3.17 -20.49 10.48
N GLU A 120 -1.93 -20.45 10.04
CA GLU A 120 -0.99 -21.57 10.19
C GLU A 120 -0.66 -21.88 11.65
N ILE A 121 -0.69 -20.86 12.51
CA ILE A 121 -0.49 -21.03 13.96
C ILE A 121 -1.77 -21.48 14.63
N ARG A 122 -2.91 -20.93 14.24
CA ARG A 122 -4.21 -21.23 14.87
C ARG A 122 -4.60 -22.70 14.73
N THR A 123 -4.36 -23.30 13.56
CA THR A 123 -4.75 -24.69 13.28
C THR A 123 -4.11 -25.68 14.27
N PRO A 124 -2.77 -25.73 14.42
CA PRO A 124 -2.17 -26.64 15.41
C PRO A 124 -2.53 -26.28 16.85
N LEU A 125 -2.71 -25.00 17.18
CA LEU A 125 -3.14 -24.60 18.51
C LEU A 125 -4.53 -25.13 18.85
N THR A 126 -5.46 -25.07 17.91
CA THR A 126 -6.83 -25.59 18.08
C THR A 126 -6.78 -27.11 18.31
N VAL A 127 -5.94 -27.83 17.56
CA VAL A 127 -5.77 -29.27 17.69
C VAL A 127 -5.19 -29.60 19.07
N LEU A 128 -4.15 -28.88 19.50
CA LEU A 128 -3.53 -29.06 20.84
C LEU A 128 -4.54 -28.80 21.96
N ALA A 129 -5.31 -27.73 21.84
CA ALA A 129 -6.36 -27.40 22.83
C ALA A 129 -7.39 -28.51 22.94
N GLY A 130 -7.78 -29.07 21.80
CA GLY A 130 -8.73 -30.20 21.77
C GLY A 130 -8.18 -31.45 22.44
N PHE A 131 -6.93 -31.79 22.21
CA PHE A 131 -6.28 -32.93 22.87
C PHE A 131 -6.12 -32.71 24.37
N ILE A 132 -5.75 -31.51 24.78
CA ILE A 132 -5.63 -31.18 26.22
C ILE A 132 -6.98 -31.31 26.89
N GLU A 133 -8.05 -30.81 26.29
CA GLU A 133 -9.40 -30.93 26.80
C GLU A 133 -9.83 -32.39 26.94
N THR A 134 -9.56 -33.19 25.93
CA THR A 134 -9.84 -34.64 25.93
C THR A 134 -9.12 -35.34 27.09
N MET A 135 -7.84 -35.04 27.28
CA MET A 135 -7.05 -35.63 28.38
C MET A 135 -7.52 -35.18 29.73
N SER A 136 -8.05 -33.96 29.84
CA SER A 136 -8.52 -33.38 31.11
C SER A 136 -9.88 -33.91 31.54
N HIS A 137 -10.75 -34.31 30.59
CA HIS A 137 -12.14 -34.61 30.88
C HIS A 137 -12.53 -36.07 30.64
N LEU A 138 -11.75 -36.85 29.89
CA LEU A 138 -12.06 -38.23 29.56
C LEU A 138 -11.07 -39.19 30.16
N PRO A 139 -11.55 -40.35 30.69
CA PRO A 139 -10.64 -41.41 31.14
C PRO A 139 -10.04 -42.12 29.94
N LEU A 140 -8.76 -41.98 29.74
CA LEU A 140 -8.03 -42.61 28.63
C LEU A 140 -7.25 -43.83 29.11
N THR A 141 -7.19 -44.86 28.30
CA THR A 141 -6.29 -45.97 28.53
C THR A 141 -4.85 -45.51 28.28
N GLU A 142 -3.87 -46.29 28.76
CA GLU A 142 -2.44 -46.01 28.54
C GLU A 142 -2.14 -45.91 27.02
N VAL A 143 -2.72 -46.78 26.22
CA VAL A 143 -2.52 -46.77 24.74
C VAL A 143 -3.11 -45.51 24.12
N GLU A 144 -4.31 -45.14 24.49
CA GLU A 144 -4.96 -43.91 24.01
C GLU A 144 -4.20 -42.66 24.42
N ARG A 145 -3.77 -42.60 25.68
CA ARG A 145 -3.00 -41.49 26.22
C ARG A 145 -1.68 -41.31 25.48
N LYS A 146 -0.97 -42.41 25.24
CA LYS A 146 0.28 -42.39 24.49
C LYS A 146 0.07 -41.87 23.07
N ARG A 147 -1.00 -42.30 22.42
CA ARG A 147 -1.36 -41.81 21.06
C ARG A 147 -1.65 -40.34 21.01
N VAL A 148 -2.38 -39.82 21.99
CA VAL A 148 -2.69 -38.39 22.07
C VAL A 148 -1.39 -37.60 22.27
N LEU A 149 -0.49 -38.05 23.13
CA LEU A 149 0.80 -37.39 23.35
C LEU A 149 1.66 -37.36 22.09
N GLU A 150 1.65 -38.44 21.29
CA GLU A 150 2.36 -38.51 20.03
C GLU A 150 1.83 -37.48 19.05
N LEU A 151 0.49 -37.34 18.93
CA LEU A 151 -0.15 -36.39 18.05
C LEU A 151 0.12 -34.95 18.48
N MET A 152 0.11 -34.69 19.80
CA MET A 152 0.46 -33.39 20.34
C MET A 152 1.91 -33.02 20.03
N THR A 153 2.81 -33.98 20.14
CA THR A 153 4.24 -33.79 19.82
C THR A 153 4.40 -33.42 18.35
N GLN A 154 3.67 -34.08 17.44
CA GLN A 154 3.72 -33.76 16.02
C GLN A 154 3.27 -32.32 15.77
N GLN A 155 2.18 -31.85 16.39
CA GLN A 155 1.71 -30.50 16.24
C GLN A 155 2.72 -29.48 16.78
N THR A 156 3.32 -29.76 17.93
CA THR A 156 4.33 -28.89 18.54
C THR A 156 5.55 -28.75 17.63
N GLN A 157 6.03 -29.85 17.05
CA GLN A 157 7.15 -29.84 16.12
C GLN A 157 6.84 -29.04 14.88
N ARG A 158 5.62 -29.15 14.36
CA ARG A 158 5.15 -28.39 13.21
C ARG A 158 5.17 -26.89 13.49
N MET A 159 4.72 -26.48 14.67
CA MET A 159 4.77 -25.08 15.09
C MET A 159 6.21 -24.58 15.24
N GLN A 160 7.10 -25.38 15.80
CA GLN A 160 8.50 -25.02 15.94
C GLN A 160 9.17 -24.79 14.58
N THR A 161 8.87 -25.64 13.61
CA THR A 161 9.36 -25.47 12.24
C THR A 161 8.84 -24.17 11.63
N LEU A 162 7.54 -23.89 11.81
CA LEU A 162 6.92 -22.65 11.32
C LEU A 162 7.60 -21.42 11.92
N VAL A 163 7.80 -21.40 13.23
CA VAL A 163 8.46 -20.29 13.92
C VAL A 163 9.90 -20.12 13.42
N SER A 164 10.62 -21.22 13.26
CA SER A 164 12.00 -21.22 12.75
C SER A 164 12.06 -20.62 11.34
N ASP A 165 11.16 -21.01 10.46
CA ASP A 165 11.08 -20.50 9.09
C ASP A 165 10.75 -19.01 9.09
N LEU A 166 9.85 -18.55 9.96
CA LEU A 166 9.50 -17.15 10.09
C LEU A 166 10.68 -16.30 10.55
N LEU A 167 11.43 -16.80 11.51
CA LEU A 167 12.63 -16.10 12.01
C LEU A 167 13.69 -16.00 10.90
N THR A 168 13.85 -17.03 10.09
CA THR A 168 14.78 -17.03 8.96
C THR A 168 14.36 -15.96 7.93
N LEU A 169 13.07 -15.88 7.60
CA LEU A 169 12.54 -14.85 6.70
C LEU A 169 12.78 -13.45 7.25
N ALA A 170 12.52 -13.25 8.56
CA ALA A 170 12.74 -11.96 9.20
C ALA A 170 14.20 -11.53 9.14
N GLN A 171 15.14 -12.45 9.29
CA GLN A 171 16.57 -12.17 9.19
C GLN A 171 16.98 -11.80 7.76
N LEU A 172 16.40 -12.48 6.76
CA LEU A 172 16.69 -12.18 5.37
C LEU A 172 16.17 -10.80 4.95
N GLU A 173 14.99 -10.41 5.44
CA GLU A 173 14.44 -9.07 5.17
C GLU A 173 15.20 -7.97 5.90
N GLY A 174 15.79 -8.27 7.04
CA GLY A 174 16.56 -7.32 7.85
C GLY A 174 17.97 -7.05 7.35
N SER A 175 18.40 -7.81 6.36
CA SER A 175 19.72 -7.63 5.73
C SER A 175 19.59 -7.01 4.36
#